data_a1adec592dc95fb1023626d9dd8f0cd2
#
_entry.id   a1adec592dc95fb1023626d9dd8f0cd2
#
_cell.length_a   1.000
_cell.length_b   1.000
_cell.length_c   1.000
_cell.angle_alpha   90.00
_cell.angle_beta   90.00
_cell.angle_gamma   90.00
#
_symmetry.space_group_name_H-M   'P 1'
#
loop_
_entity.id
_entity.type
_entity.pdbx_description
1 polymer ?
#
loop_
_entity_poly.entity_id
_entity_poly.type
_entity_poly.pdbx_seq_one_letter_code
_entity_poly.pdbx_strand_id
1 'polypeptide(L)'
;LLNGIQWLIALPFGIGSFIMGAFYAPTVVAGVHHMYTIIDLGQLSKFGVTYWLPLASAANIAQGGATLAVALKTKDQKIKSMAVPSALSACMGITEPAIFGVNLRFGKPFVMGCIGGAFGALFASVTGLGATGTGVTGIFGILLCLNNPVSYILMFVIAFGAAFVLTWLFGYKDTNVSEKTESVEAVGDKSTTEKSNADDSVLYSVSEGTAILLSQVNDATFASEVLGKGIAVIPSKGEVVAPCDAVVETVFDTKHAVGLSTESGMELLIHIGINTVELNGKYFTSHVKNGDHVKKG
;
A
#
# COMPACT_ATOMS: atom_id res chain seq x y z
N LEU A 1 13.46 11.78 20.34
CA LEU A 1 13.15 11.61 18.92
C LEU A 1 13.31 12.94 18.17
N LEU A 2 12.61 14.02 18.58
CA LEU A 2 12.63 15.33 17.90
C LEU A 2 14.05 15.90 17.77
N ASN A 3 14.83 15.90 18.85
CA ASN A 3 16.21 16.41 18.83
C ASN A 3 17.15 15.58 17.93
N GLY A 4 16.97 14.26 17.88
CA GLY A 4 17.76 13.38 16.99
C GLY A 4 17.47 13.63 15.51
N ILE A 5 16.19 13.78 15.15
CA ILE A 5 15.79 14.09 13.77
C ILE A 5 16.22 15.49 13.37
N GLN A 6 16.12 16.48 14.27
CA GLN A 6 16.63 17.83 14.01
C GLN A 6 18.14 17.85 13.81
N TRP A 7 18.89 17.07 14.59
CA TRP A 7 20.33 16.92 14.40
C TRP A 7 20.66 16.30 13.02
N LEU A 8 19.90 15.28 12.61
CA LEU A 8 20.04 14.68 11.27
C LEU A 8 19.75 15.68 10.15
N ILE A 9 18.65 16.43 10.24
CA ILE A 9 18.29 17.45 9.23
C ILE A 9 19.34 18.57 9.19
N ALA A 10 19.95 18.90 10.32
CA ALA A 10 20.97 19.94 10.43
C ALA A 10 22.37 19.50 9.97
N LEU A 11 22.55 18.23 9.57
CA LEU A 11 23.82 17.78 9.02
C LEU A 11 24.18 18.57 7.76
N PRO A 12 25.47 18.96 7.59
CA PRO A 12 25.92 19.80 6.49
C PRO A 12 25.61 19.13 5.15
N PHE A 13 25.40 19.96 4.12
CA PHE A 13 25.11 19.52 2.75
C PHE A 13 23.83 18.70 2.58
N GLY A 14 22.91 18.68 3.56
CA GLY A 14 21.65 17.93 3.48
C GLY A 14 21.80 16.41 3.53
N ILE A 15 22.95 15.89 3.98
CA ILE A 15 23.23 14.44 4.05
C ILE A 15 22.17 13.72 4.89
N GLY A 16 21.79 14.29 6.04
CA GLY A 16 20.78 13.70 6.90
C GLY A 16 19.41 13.61 6.21
N SER A 17 19.04 14.67 5.49
CA SER A 17 17.80 14.70 4.72
C SER A 17 17.80 13.69 3.56
N PHE A 18 18.94 13.49 2.91
CA PHE A 18 19.14 12.45 1.92
C PHE A 18 18.88 11.06 2.50
N ILE A 19 19.48 10.74 3.65
CA ILE A 19 19.26 9.47 4.34
C ILE A 19 17.79 9.32 4.73
N MET A 20 17.20 10.36 5.32
CA MET A 20 15.80 10.30 5.76
C MET A 20 14.83 10.15 4.58
N GLY A 21 15.08 10.83 3.46
CA GLY A 21 14.29 10.67 2.23
C GLY A 21 14.39 9.26 1.65
N ALA A 22 15.56 8.62 1.72
CA ALA A 22 15.74 7.23 1.31
C ALA A 22 14.96 6.25 2.19
N PHE A 23 14.96 6.47 3.50
CA PHE A 23 14.35 5.56 4.47
C PHE A 23 12.89 5.85 4.77
N TYR A 24 12.31 6.95 4.28
CA TYR A 24 10.91 7.29 4.55
C TYR A 24 9.94 6.20 4.03
N ALA A 25 10.06 5.79 2.76
CA ALA A 25 9.19 4.75 2.21
C ALA A 25 9.31 3.38 2.92
N PRO A 26 10.50 2.88 3.34
CA PRO A 26 10.62 1.76 4.26
C PRO A 26 9.83 1.92 5.56
N THR A 27 9.77 3.13 6.14
CA THR A 27 8.96 3.35 7.36
C THR A 27 7.46 3.37 7.09
N VAL A 28 7.03 3.72 5.86
CA VAL A 28 5.65 3.57 5.42
C VAL A 28 5.27 2.09 5.39
N VAL A 29 6.15 1.25 4.82
CA VAL A 29 5.96 -0.21 4.80
C VAL A 29 5.88 -0.80 6.21
N ALA A 30 6.69 -0.28 7.14
CA ALA A 30 6.66 -0.69 8.56
C ALA A 30 5.46 -0.10 9.35
N GLY A 31 4.62 0.73 8.74
CA GLY A 31 3.44 1.34 9.39
C GLY A 31 3.73 2.44 10.40
N VAL A 32 5.01 2.82 10.61
CA VAL A 32 5.39 3.78 11.65
C VAL A 32 5.33 5.25 11.19
N HIS A 33 5.06 5.50 9.92
CA HIS A 33 5.06 6.86 9.34
C HIS A 33 4.02 7.81 9.95
N HIS A 34 2.92 7.30 10.48
CA HIS A 34 1.90 8.12 11.15
C HIS A 34 2.44 8.85 12.40
N MET A 35 3.49 8.31 13.03
CA MET A 35 4.13 8.94 14.20
C MET A 35 4.88 10.23 13.83
N TYR A 36 5.16 10.47 12.57
CA TYR A 36 5.93 11.62 12.12
C TYR A 36 5.17 12.95 12.20
N THR A 37 3.85 12.91 12.32
CA THR A 37 3.02 14.10 12.61
C THR A 37 3.48 14.82 13.89
N ILE A 38 4.00 14.07 14.88
CA ILE A 38 4.56 14.64 16.11
C ILE A 38 5.80 15.50 15.80
N ILE A 39 6.60 15.11 14.79
CA ILE A 39 7.78 15.85 14.35
C ILE A 39 7.36 17.16 13.70
N ASP A 40 6.37 17.09 12.79
CA ASP A 40 5.81 18.25 12.13
C ASP A 40 5.29 19.28 13.15
N LEU A 41 4.45 18.83 14.07
CA LEU A 41 3.88 19.69 15.13
C LEU A 41 4.96 20.28 16.03
N GLY A 42 5.98 19.50 16.38
CA GLY A 42 7.11 19.96 17.17
C GLY A 42 7.95 21.02 16.45
N GLN A 43 8.17 20.86 15.14
CA GLN A 43 8.90 21.85 14.34
C GLN A 43 8.06 23.12 14.11
N LEU A 44 6.78 22.99 13.80
CA LEU A 44 5.84 24.11 13.67
C LEU A 44 5.78 24.95 14.94
N SER A 45 5.67 24.30 16.11
CA SER A 45 5.64 24.99 17.40
C SER A 45 6.95 25.73 17.71
N LYS A 46 8.10 25.19 17.29
CA LYS A 46 9.42 25.77 17.65
C LYS A 46 9.92 26.76 16.63
N PHE A 47 9.66 26.54 15.33
CA PHE A 47 10.25 27.31 14.24
C PHE A 47 9.21 28.04 13.37
N GLY A 48 7.90 27.79 13.57
CA GLY A 48 6.82 28.29 12.71
C GLY A 48 6.71 27.60 11.37
N VAL A 49 7.65 26.69 11.06
CA VAL A 49 7.67 25.87 9.82
C VAL A 49 8.14 24.46 10.13
N THR A 50 7.70 23.50 9.32
CA THR A 50 8.23 22.13 9.36
C THR A 50 9.08 21.85 8.13
N TYR A 51 10.26 21.31 8.35
CA TYR A 51 11.16 20.81 7.29
C TYR A 51 10.94 19.33 7.01
N TRP A 52 10.18 18.63 7.85
CA TRP A 52 9.86 17.21 7.69
C TRP A 52 8.87 16.97 6.56
N LEU A 53 7.82 17.77 6.47
CA LEU A 53 6.76 17.57 5.47
C LEU A 53 7.26 17.61 4.02
N PRO A 54 8.16 18.54 3.61
CA PRO A 54 8.75 18.49 2.26
C PRO A 54 9.56 17.22 1.99
N LEU A 55 10.27 16.66 3.00
CA LEU A 55 10.98 15.38 2.87
C LEU A 55 10.01 14.23 2.62
N ALA A 56 8.96 14.15 3.41
CA ALA A 56 7.90 13.15 3.26
C ALA A 56 7.24 13.28 1.88
N SER A 57 6.94 14.50 1.44
CA SER A 57 6.39 14.76 0.11
C SER A 57 7.32 14.28 -1.00
N ALA A 58 8.62 14.55 -0.91
CA ALA A 58 9.60 14.10 -1.90
C ALA A 58 9.63 12.57 -2.01
N ALA A 59 9.61 11.87 -0.88
CA ALA A 59 9.60 10.40 -0.86
C ALA A 59 8.30 9.83 -1.47
N ASN A 60 7.15 10.41 -1.15
CA ASN A 60 5.86 9.98 -1.69
C ASN A 60 5.79 10.16 -3.22
N ILE A 61 6.21 11.32 -3.70
CA ILE A 61 6.26 11.68 -5.12
C ILE A 61 7.21 10.76 -5.89
N ALA A 62 8.35 10.42 -5.30
CA ALA A 62 9.33 9.51 -5.91
C ALA A 62 8.76 8.10 -6.09
N GLN A 63 7.98 7.58 -5.12
CA GLN A 63 7.28 6.30 -5.29
C GLN A 63 6.29 6.36 -6.46
N GLY A 64 5.60 7.49 -6.65
CA GLY A 64 4.73 7.73 -7.80
C GLY A 64 5.50 7.70 -9.14
N GLY A 65 6.68 8.33 -9.19
CA GLY A 65 7.56 8.32 -10.36
C GLY A 65 8.04 6.92 -10.74
N ALA A 66 8.46 6.13 -9.74
CA ALA A 66 8.84 4.74 -9.91
C ALA A 66 7.67 3.89 -10.44
N THR A 67 6.48 4.06 -9.88
CA THR A 67 5.27 3.34 -10.30
C THR A 67 4.86 3.71 -11.72
N LEU A 68 4.95 5.00 -12.10
CA LEU A 68 4.63 5.43 -13.46
C LEU A 68 5.62 4.82 -14.48
N ALA A 69 6.90 4.72 -14.14
CA ALA A 69 7.88 4.06 -15.01
C ALA A 69 7.53 2.59 -15.27
N VAL A 70 7.07 1.86 -14.25
CA VAL A 70 6.54 0.50 -14.40
C VAL A 70 5.32 0.50 -15.30
N ALA A 71 4.35 1.40 -15.06
CA ALA A 71 3.11 1.49 -15.83
C ALA A 71 3.34 1.72 -17.33
N LEU A 72 4.31 2.56 -17.68
CA LEU A 72 4.62 2.88 -19.07
C LEU A 72 5.47 1.82 -19.75
N LYS A 73 6.28 1.09 -18.98
CA LYS A 73 7.22 0.11 -19.52
C LYS A 73 6.61 -1.30 -19.62
N THR A 74 5.61 -1.61 -18.81
CA THR A 74 4.96 -2.92 -18.83
C THR A 74 4.06 -3.10 -20.05
N LYS A 75 4.07 -4.30 -20.61
CA LYS A 75 3.12 -4.75 -21.66
C LYS A 75 1.88 -5.42 -21.08
N ASP A 76 1.92 -5.81 -19.80
CA ASP A 76 0.78 -6.41 -19.11
C ASP A 76 -0.28 -5.36 -18.80
N GLN A 77 -1.46 -5.51 -19.41
CA GLN A 77 -2.57 -4.58 -19.23
C GLN A 77 -3.12 -4.58 -17.79
N LYS A 78 -3.02 -5.69 -17.06
CA LYS A 78 -3.45 -5.76 -15.65
C LYS A 78 -2.53 -4.93 -14.77
N ILE A 79 -1.21 -5.05 -14.96
CA ILE A 79 -0.23 -4.24 -14.24
C ILE A 79 -0.42 -2.76 -14.59
N LYS A 80 -0.61 -2.46 -15.86
CA LYS A 80 -0.78 -1.07 -16.34
C LYS A 80 -2.03 -0.41 -15.78
N SER A 81 -3.17 -1.10 -15.78
CA SER A 81 -4.44 -0.57 -15.25
C SER A 81 -4.41 -0.29 -13.75
N MET A 82 -3.60 -1.03 -12.99
CA MET A 82 -3.38 -0.79 -11.58
C MET A 82 -2.31 0.30 -11.35
N ALA A 83 -1.21 0.25 -12.08
CA ALA A 83 -0.06 1.11 -11.82
C ALA A 83 -0.31 2.59 -12.19
N VAL A 84 -1.09 2.89 -13.22
CA VAL A 84 -1.42 4.28 -13.60
C VAL A 84 -2.16 5.03 -12.50
N PRO A 85 -3.32 4.53 -11.98
CA PRO A 85 -4.01 5.21 -10.89
C PRO A 85 -3.21 5.21 -9.59
N SER A 86 -2.41 4.18 -9.32
CA SER A 86 -1.54 4.12 -8.14
C SER A 86 -0.43 5.18 -8.20
N ALA A 87 0.16 5.43 -9.36
CA ALA A 87 1.15 6.49 -9.56
C ALA A 87 0.53 7.88 -9.31
N LEU A 88 -0.68 8.11 -9.82
CA LEU A 88 -1.41 9.36 -9.58
C LEU A 88 -1.73 9.53 -8.08
N SER A 89 -2.22 8.49 -7.43
CA SER A 89 -2.50 8.46 -5.99
C SER A 89 -1.25 8.86 -5.17
N ALA A 90 -0.09 8.28 -5.48
CA ALA A 90 1.17 8.61 -4.82
C ALA A 90 1.59 10.08 -5.03
N CYS A 91 1.38 10.62 -6.23
CA CYS A 91 1.61 12.05 -6.51
C CYS A 91 0.66 12.95 -5.71
N MET A 92 -0.52 12.49 -5.33
CA MET A 92 -1.45 13.20 -4.44
C MET A 92 -1.14 13.00 -2.95
N GLY A 93 -0.15 12.18 -2.60
CA GLY A 93 0.30 11.94 -1.23
C GLY A 93 -0.17 10.62 -0.60
N ILE A 94 -0.94 9.79 -1.31
CA ILE A 94 -1.42 8.48 -0.87
C ILE A 94 -0.58 7.41 -1.58
N THR A 95 0.41 6.88 -0.89
CA THR A 95 1.46 6.04 -1.49
C THR A 95 1.23 4.54 -1.39
N GLU A 96 0.32 4.10 -0.54
CA GLU A 96 0.07 2.69 -0.27
C GLU A 96 -0.25 1.89 -1.54
N PRO A 97 -1.13 2.34 -2.46
CA PRO A 97 -1.38 1.61 -3.70
C PRO A 97 -0.14 1.48 -4.59
N ALA A 98 0.71 2.51 -4.63
CA ALA A 98 1.94 2.50 -5.41
C ALA A 98 3.01 1.59 -4.79
N ILE A 99 3.19 1.68 -3.46
CA ILE A 99 4.20 0.91 -2.73
C ILE A 99 3.82 -0.57 -2.72
N PHE A 100 2.64 -0.92 -2.21
CA PHE A 100 2.25 -2.33 -2.03
C PHE A 100 1.76 -2.97 -3.32
N GLY A 101 0.98 -2.25 -4.13
CA GLY A 101 0.42 -2.78 -5.37
C GLY A 101 1.45 -2.98 -6.48
N VAL A 102 2.47 -2.13 -6.54
CA VAL A 102 3.41 -2.12 -7.68
C VAL A 102 4.87 -2.22 -7.24
N ASN A 103 5.38 -1.24 -6.47
CA ASN A 103 6.82 -1.07 -6.29
C ASN A 103 7.46 -2.20 -5.50
N LEU A 104 6.83 -2.65 -4.40
CA LEU A 104 7.30 -3.79 -3.61
C LEU A 104 7.14 -5.11 -4.35
N ARG A 105 6.06 -5.28 -5.11
CA ARG A 105 5.83 -6.49 -5.91
C ARG A 105 6.99 -6.80 -6.86
N PHE A 106 7.61 -5.76 -7.42
CA PHE A 106 8.77 -5.90 -8.30
C PHE A 106 10.11 -5.65 -7.58
N GLY A 107 10.10 -5.18 -6.35
CA GLY A 107 11.25 -4.93 -5.49
C GLY A 107 12.14 -3.76 -5.95
N LYS A 108 12.74 -3.87 -7.12
CA LYS A 108 13.64 -2.84 -7.67
C LYS A 108 12.98 -1.45 -7.82
N PRO A 109 11.75 -1.30 -8.34
CA PRO A 109 11.08 0.00 -8.39
C PRO A 109 10.96 0.67 -7.03
N PHE A 110 10.72 -0.10 -5.96
CA PHE A 110 10.68 0.42 -4.61
C PHE A 110 12.01 1.06 -4.20
N VAL A 111 13.12 0.36 -4.44
CA VAL A 111 14.47 0.87 -4.14
C VAL A 111 14.78 2.12 -4.97
N MET A 112 14.43 2.15 -6.26
CA MET A 112 14.62 3.32 -7.11
C MET A 112 13.76 4.51 -6.65
N GLY A 113 12.56 4.26 -6.16
CA GLY A 113 11.71 5.25 -5.50
C GLY A 113 12.37 5.81 -4.23
N CYS A 114 12.97 4.97 -3.38
CA CYS A 114 13.73 5.41 -2.21
C CYS A 114 14.90 6.33 -2.58
N ILE A 115 15.65 5.98 -3.63
CA ILE A 115 16.77 6.80 -4.11
C ILE A 115 16.26 8.14 -4.67
N GLY A 116 15.18 8.14 -5.47
CA GLY A 116 14.57 9.36 -5.97
C GLY A 116 14.07 10.27 -4.84
N GLY A 117 13.46 9.70 -3.81
CA GLY A 117 13.05 10.39 -2.58
C GLY A 117 14.23 11.03 -1.85
N ALA A 118 15.37 10.35 -1.79
CA ALA A 118 16.59 10.86 -1.20
C ALA A 118 17.10 12.13 -1.92
N PHE A 119 17.12 12.14 -3.25
CA PHE A 119 17.52 13.32 -4.02
C PHE A 119 16.55 14.49 -3.86
N GLY A 120 15.25 14.24 -3.85
CA GLY A 120 14.26 15.27 -3.59
C GLY A 120 14.37 15.86 -2.18
N ALA A 121 14.56 15.02 -1.17
CA ALA A 121 14.76 15.44 0.22
C ALA A 121 16.06 16.23 0.42
N LEU A 122 17.15 15.82 -0.25
CA LEU A 122 18.41 16.57 -0.29
C LEU A 122 18.17 17.99 -0.83
N PHE A 123 17.49 18.10 -1.97
CA PHE A 123 17.19 19.39 -2.58
C PHE A 123 16.33 20.27 -1.67
N ALA A 124 15.28 19.70 -1.05
CA ALA A 124 14.44 20.42 -0.10
C ALA A 124 15.25 20.98 1.09
N SER A 125 16.19 20.18 1.60
CA SER A 125 17.05 20.60 2.70
C SER A 125 18.02 21.71 2.31
N VAL A 126 18.70 21.56 1.17
CA VAL A 126 19.68 22.55 0.68
C VAL A 126 19.00 23.90 0.40
N THR A 127 17.78 23.89 -0.10
CA THR A 127 16.99 25.12 -0.37
C THR A 127 16.28 25.68 0.85
N GLY A 128 16.38 25.01 2.02
CA GLY A 128 15.68 25.42 3.25
C GLY A 128 14.15 25.40 3.09
N LEU A 129 13.63 24.50 2.25
CA LEU A 129 12.20 24.41 1.98
C LEU A 129 11.45 23.96 3.24
N GLY A 130 10.60 24.84 3.77
CA GLY A 130 9.76 24.59 4.95
C GLY A 130 8.29 24.76 4.62
N ALA A 131 7.45 23.95 5.26
CA ALA A 131 6.00 24.01 5.16
C ALA A 131 5.42 24.73 6.39
N THR A 132 4.37 25.53 6.17
CA THR A 132 3.69 26.30 7.23
C THR A 132 2.57 25.53 7.93
N GLY A 133 2.36 24.28 7.56
CA GLY A 133 1.37 23.38 8.13
C GLY A 133 1.74 21.92 7.92
N THR A 134 0.88 21.02 8.35
CA THR A 134 1.07 19.56 8.24
C THR A 134 -0.19 18.87 7.67
N GLY A 135 -0.08 17.59 7.36
CA GLY A 135 -1.21 16.73 6.98
C GLY A 135 -1.42 16.53 5.49
N VAL A 136 -0.85 17.37 4.61
CA VAL A 136 -1.01 17.25 3.16
C VAL A 136 0.35 17.15 2.47
N THR A 137 0.55 16.07 1.72
CA THR A 137 1.78 15.79 0.97
C THR A 137 1.51 15.74 -0.54
N GLY A 138 2.51 15.37 -1.33
CA GLY A 138 2.36 15.25 -2.78
C GLY A 138 2.15 16.61 -3.46
N ILE A 139 1.40 16.62 -4.54
CA ILE A 139 1.12 17.86 -5.31
C ILE A 139 0.49 18.93 -4.43
N PHE A 140 -0.46 18.54 -3.58
CA PHE A 140 -1.16 19.50 -2.71
C PHE A 140 -0.31 20.07 -1.59
N GLY A 141 0.82 19.45 -1.27
CA GLY A 141 1.79 19.99 -0.30
C GLY A 141 2.35 21.35 -0.69
N ILE A 142 2.26 21.75 -1.97
CA ILE A 142 2.65 23.09 -2.45
C ILE A 142 1.87 24.20 -1.71
N LEU A 143 0.62 23.93 -1.33
CA LEU A 143 -0.24 24.89 -0.63
C LEU A 143 0.31 25.24 0.76
N LEU A 144 1.10 24.34 1.35
CA LEU A 144 1.75 24.55 2.63
C LEU A 144 3.17 25.14 2.49
N CYS A 145 3.67 25.23 1.25
CA CYS A 145 5.00 25.74 0.91
C CYS A 145 4.93 27.01 0.05
N LEU A 146 3.87 27.82 0.17
CA LEU A 146 3.66 29.04 -0.63
C LEU A 146 4.71 30.13 -0.38
N ASN A 147 5.47 30.02 0.69
CA ASN A 147 6.66 30.86 0.95
C ASN A 147 7.80 30.60 -0.05
N ASN A 148 7.88 29.39 -0.65
CA ASN A 148 8.88 29.04 -1.64
C ASN A 148 8.35 27.99 -2.65
N PRO A 149 7.32 28.33 -3.46
CA PRO A 149 6.62 27.37 -4.33
C PRO A 149 7.52 26.87 -5.47
N VAL A 150 8.45 27.68 -5.94
CA VAL A 150 9.40 27.28 -7.01
C VAL A 150 10.29 26.14 -6.53
N SER A 151 10.84 26.23 -5.32
CA SER A 151 11.65 25.16 -4.73
C SER A 151 10.82 23.88 -4.52
N TYR A 152 9.54 24.00 -4.17
CA TYR A 152 8.67 22.84 -4.05
C TYR A 152 8.46 22.14 -5.41
N ILE A 153 8.21 22.89 -6.47
CA ILE A 153 8.06 22.33 -7.83
C ILE A 153 9.36 21.68 -8.30
N LEU A 154 10.50 22.33 -8.05
CA LEU A 154 11.80 21.73 -8.42
C LEU A 154 12.10 20.46 -7.63
N MET A 155 11.81 20.43 -6.33
CA MET A 155 11.89 19.22 -5.50
C MET A 155 11.03 18.10 -6.07
N PHE A 156 9.77 18.43 -6.47
CA PHE A 156 8.86 17.46 -7.10
C PHE A 156 9.47 16.89 -8.38
N VAL A 157 9.95 17.74 -9.27
CA VAL A 157 10.55 17.32 -10.54
C VAL A 157 11.79 16.45 -10.32
N ILE A 158 12.64 16.80 -9.36
CA ILE A 158 13.85 16.04 -9.02
C ILE A 158 13.48 14.68 -8.44
N ALA A 159 12.60 14.62 -7.44
CA ALA A 159 12.21 13.38 -6.79
C ALA A 159 11.53 12.40 -7.76
N PHE A 160 10.52 12.91 -8.48
CA PHE A 160 9.76 12.14 -9.46
C PHE A 160 10.63 11.69 -10.62
N GLY A 161 11.38 12.64 -11.22
CA GLY A 161 12.22 12.40 -12.39
C GLY A 161 13.35 11.40 -12.10
N ALA A 162 14.03 11.56 -10.96
CA ALA A 162 15.09 10.64 -10.56
C ALA A 162 14.54 9.22 -10.36
N ALA A 163 13.44 9.07 -9.62
CA ALA A 163 12.80 7.77 -9.41
C ALA A 163 12.32 7.14 -10.72
N PHE A 164 11.69 7.95 -11.59
CA PHE A 164 11.20 7.50 -12.88
C PHE A 164 12.36 7.01 -13.78
N VAL A 165 13.40 7.82 -13.95
CA VAL A 165 14.55 7.48 -14.82
C VAL A 165 15.29 6.25 -14.28
N LEU A 166 15.58 6.22 -12.98
CA LEU A 166 16.24 5.07 -12.36
C LEU A 166 15.41 3.79 -12.51
N THR A 167 14.11 3.86 -12.31
CA THR A 167 13.22 2.71 -12.50
C THR A 167 13.15 2.29 -13.96
N TRP A 168 13.05 3.25 -14.86
CA TRP A 168 13.04 2.99 -16.30
C TRP A 168 14.31 2.28 -16.78
N LEU A 169 15.48 2.73 -16.32
CA LEU A 169 16.76 2.16 -16.75
C LEU A 169 17.09 0.84 -16.02
N PHE A 170 16.90 0.79 -14.72
CA PHE A 170 17.42 -0.27 -13.86
C PHE A 170 16.36 -1.02 -13.05
N GLY A 171 15.22 -0.38 -12.79
CA GLY A 171 14.23 -0.86 -11.82
C GLY A 171 13.26 -1.90 -12.39
N TYR A 172 12.94 -1.86 -13.66
CA TYR A 172 11.92 -2.74 -14.23
C TYR A 172 12.36 -3.29 -15.59
N LYS A 173 12.26 -4.59 -15.74
CA LYS A 173 12.38 -5.29 -17.04
C LYS A 173 11.07 -6.02 -17.26
N ASP A 174 10.48 -5.82 -18.42
CA ASP A 174 9.27 -6.55 -18.82
C ASP A 174 9.72 -7.99 -19.18
N THR A 175 9.75 -8.84 -18.16
CA THR A 175 9.85 -10.28 -18.36
C THR A 175 8.44 -10.79 -18.55
N ASN A 176 8.16 -11.46 -19.66
CA ASN A 176 6.93 -12.21 -19.85
C ASN A 176 6.69 -13.03 -18.58
N VAL A 177 5.65 -12.64 -17.81
CA VAL A 177 5.27 -13.33 -16.59
C VAL A 177 4.53 -14.60 -17.01
N SER A 178 5.32 -15.60 -17.46
CA SER A 178 4.89 -16.99 -17.47
C SER A 178 5.64 -17.84 -16.45
N GLU A 179 6.64 -17.31 -15.76
CA GLU A 179 7.35 -18.05 -14.71
C GLU A 179 8.05 -17.07 -13.77
N LYS A 180 7.46 -16.83 -12.62
CA LYS A 180 8.10 -16.73 -11.31
C LYS A 180 7.13 -16.17 -10.27
N THR A 181 6.31 -17.07 -9.78
CA THR A 181 5.91 -17.03 -8.38
C THR A 181 7.06 -17.67 -7.61
N GLU A 182 8.00 -16.88 -7.16
CA GLU A 182 8.96 -17.32 -6.15
C GLU A 182 9.26 -16.19 -5.17
N SER A 183 8.81 -16.45 -3.97
CA SER A 183 9.39 -16.19 -2.66
C SER A 183 9.72 -14.76 -2.28
N VAL A 184 8.85 -14.21 -1.44
CA VAL A 184 9.32 -13.46 -0.27
C VAL A 184 9.44 -14.50 0.85
N GLU A 185 10.68 -14.94 1.12
CA GLU A 185 11.00 -15.77 2.28
C GLU A 185 10.79 -14.92 3.54
N ALA A 186 9.77 -15.30 4.31
CA ALA A 186 9.75 -15.02 5.72
C ALA A 186 10.71 -16.01 6.40
N VAL A 187 11.69 -15.47 7.10
CA VAL A 187 12.59 -16.23 7.98
C VAL A 187 11.75 -16.82 9.12
N GLY A 188 11.74 -18.15 9.22
CA GLY A 188 11.20 -18.82 10.41
C GLY A 188 10.83 -20.28 10.20
N ASP A 189 11.80 -21.11 10.48
CA ASP A 189 11.80 -22.47 11.03
C ASP A 189 11.18 -23.63 10.24
N LYS A 190 12.08 -24.60 10.01
CA LYS A 190 11.81 -25.92 9.44
C LYS A 190 10.99 -26.77 10.41
N SER A 191 9.84 -27.24 9.96
CA SER A 191 9.36 -28.55 10.39
C SER A 191 8.76 -29.28 9.19
N THR A 192 9.40 -30.37 8.85
CA THR A 192 8.98 -31.40 7.91
C THR A 192 7.67 -32.02 8.39
N THR A 193 6.61 -32.00 7.59
CA THR A 193 5.59 -33.06 7.66
C THR A 193 4.82 -33.16 6.34
N GLU A 194 4.68 -34.35 5.91
CA GLU A 194 4.03 -35.01 4.79
C GLU A 194 2.84 -34.33 4.09
N LYS A 195 2.85 -34.45 2.75
CA LYS A 195 1.75 -34.18 1.85
C LYS A 195 0.46 -34.90 2.29
N SER A 196 -0.54 -34.14 2.70
CA SER A 196 -1.93 -34.57 2.58
C SER A 196 -2.53 -33.93 1.32
N ASN A 197 -3.04 -34.76 0.42
CA ASN A 197 -3.80 -34.38 -0.77
C ASN A 197 -5.18 -33.86 -0.31
N ALA A 198 -5.25 -32.58 0.08
CA ALA A 198 -6.52 -31.86 0.13
C ALA A 198 -6.72 -31.21 -1.24
N ASP A 199 -7.83 -31.50 -1.89
CA ASP A 199 -8.21 -30.92 -3.18
C ASP A 199 -8.70 -29.49 -2.96
N ASP A 200 -7.76 -28.56 -2.73
CA ASP A 200 -8.01 -27.12 -2.55
C ASP A 200 -8.48 -26.43 -3.85
N SER A 201 -8.71 -27.19 -4.91
CA SER A 201 -9.17 -26.67 -6.20
C SER A 201 -10.67 -26.35 -6.24
N VAL A 202 -11.45 -26.77 -5.24
CA VAL A 202 -12.89 -26.61 -5.21
C VAL A 202 -13.35 -25.79 -4.00
N LEU A 203 -13.93 -24.62 -4.28
CA LEU A 203 -14.62 -23.80 -3.28
C LEU A 203 -16.13 -24.07 -3.34
N TYR A 204 -16.74 -24.21 -2.17
CA TYR A 204 -18.18 -24.37 -2.03
C TYR A 204 -18.86 -23.02 -1.78
N SER A 205 -20.18 -22.96 -2.02
CA SER A 205 -20.93 -21.73 -1.73
C SER A 205 -20.88 -21.38 -0.24
N VAL A 206 -20.68 -20.13 0.05
CA VAL A 206 -20.66 -19.59 1.43
C VAL A 206 -22.06 -19.44 2.04
N SER A 207 -23.11 -19.55 1.24
CA SER A 207 -24.51 -19.47 1.67
C SER A 207 -25.42 -20.15 0.66
N GLU A 208 -26.61 -20.56 1.09
CA GLU A 208 -27.68 -20.96 0.18
C GLU A 208 -28.21 -19.73 -0.57
N GLY A 209 -28.37 -19.80 -1.88
CA GLY A 209 -28.86 -18.68 -2.68
C GLY A 209 -28.57 -18.82 -4.16
N THR A 210 -28.68 -17.70 -4.86
CA THR A 210 -28.40 -17.63 -6.31
C THR A 210 -27.02 -17.04 -6.54
N ALA A 211 -26.15 -17.80 -7.20
CA ALA A 211 -24.83 -17.33 -7.61
C ALA A 211 -24.93 -16.39 -8.83
N ILE A 212 -24.23 -15.27 -8.78
CA ILE A 212 -24.10 -14.30 -9.86
C ILE A 212 -22.64 -13.93 -10.06
N LEU A 213 -22.30 -13.43 -11.26
CA LEU A 213 -20.95 -12.93 -11.52
C LEU A 213 -20.69 -11.67 -10.71
N LEU A 214 -19.43 -11.48 -10.27
CA LEU A 214 -19.04 -10.27 -9.55
C LEU A 214 -19.34 -9.00 -10.36
N SER A 215 -19.19 -9.03 -11.67
CA SER A 215 -19.51 -7.91 -12.59
C SER A 215 -20.98 -7.49 -12.58
N GLN A 216 -21.88 -8.30 -12.03
CA GLN A 216 -23.31 -8.00 -11.89
C GLN A 216 -23.67 -7.39 -10.54
N VAL A 217 -22.70 -7.28 -9.64
CA VAL A 217 -22.89 -6.67 -8.31
C VAL A 217 -22.97 -5.16 -8.47
N ASN A 218 -23.93 -4.52 -7.81
CA ASN A 218 -24.10 -3.08 -7.83
C ASN A 218 -23.13 -2.36 -6.86
N ASP A 219 -21.84 -2.65 -7.02
CA ASP A 219 -20.74 -2.01 -6.31
C ASP A 219 -19.50 -2.02 -7.20
N ALA A 220 -18.94 -0.86 -7.48
CA ALA A 220 -17.82 -0.71 -8.42
C ALA A 220 -16.55 -1.43 -7.95
N THR A 221 -16.31 -1.52 -6.66
CA THR A 221 -15.13 -2.16 -6.09
C THR A 221 -15.16 -3.67 -6.31
N PHE A 222 -16.30 -4.29 -6.02
CA PHE A 222 -16.47 -5.73 -6.24
C PHE A 222 -16.64 -6.07 -7.73
N ALA A 223 -17.44 -5.29 -8.46
CA ALA A 223 -17.69 -5.53 -9.89
C ALA A 223 -16.42 -5.43 -10.76
N SER A 224 -15.43 -4.64 -10.35
CA SER A 224 -14.15 -4.49 -11.05
C SER A 224 -13.11 -5.54 -10.69
N GLU A 225 -13.41 -6.45 -9.77
CA GLU A 225 -12.49 -7.49 -9.26
C GLU A 225 -11.17 -6.95 -8.69
N VAL A 226 -11.13 -5.69 -8.23
CA VAL A 226 -9.92 -5.06 -7.66
C VAL A 226 -9.44 -5.78 -6.40
N LEU A 227 -10.37 -6.34 -5.62
CA LEU A 227 -10.06 -7.10 -4.40
C LEU A 227 -9.71 -8.57 -4.68
N GLY A 228 -9.77 -9.01 -5.94
CA GLY A 228 -9.53 -10.37 -6.36
C GLY A 228 -10.69 -10.94 -7.18
N LYS A 229 -10.45 -12.10 -7.79
CA LYS A 229 -11.51 -12.84 -8.49
C LYS A 229 -12.47 -13.44 -7.49
N GLY A 230 -13.75 -13.50 -7.85
CA GLY A 230 -14.73 -14.04 -6.96
C GLY A 230 -16.09 -14.29 -7.62
N ILE A 231 -17.03 -14.67 -6.79
CA ILE A 231 -18.43 -14.87 -7.14
C ILE A 231 -19.29 -14.21 -6.06
N ALA A 232 -20.41 -13.66 -6.44
CA ALA A 232 -21.38 -13.16 -5.49
C ALA A 232 -22.55 -14.15 -5.34
N VAL A 233 -23.11 -14.22 -4.14
CA VAL A 233 -24.30 -15.03 -3.84
C VAL A 233 -25.38 -14.12 -3.31
N ILE A 234 -26.56 -14.14 -3.91
CA ILE A 234 -27.77 -13.52 -3.37
C ILE A 234 -28.36 -14.54 -2.37
N PRO A 235 -28.22 -14.32 -1.06
CA PRO A 235 -28.55 -15.33 -0.08
C PRO A 235 -30.06 -15.50 0.07
N SER A 236 -30.50 -16.75 0.24
CA SER A 236 -31.88 -17.09 0.62
C SER A 236 -32.02 -17.30 2.12
N LYS A 237 -30.89 -17.44 2.83
CA LYS A 237 -30.82 -17.58 4.29
C LYS A 237 -29.79 -16.61 4.85
N GLY A 238 -29.97 -16.20 6.11
CA GLY A 238 -29.07 -15.28 6.82
C GLY A 238 -27.88 -16.01 7.49
N GLU A 239 -27.35 -17.06 6.87
CA GLU A 239 -26.25 -17.86 7.40
C GLU A 239 -25.10 -17.90 6.38
N VAL A 240 -23.87 -17.76 6.88
CA VAL A 240 -22.64 -17.83 6.09
C VAL A 240 -21.74 -18.91 6.69
N VAL A 241 -21.26 -19.81 5.85
CA VAL A 241 -20.43 -20.97 6.22
C VAL A 241 -19.08 -20.91 5.50
N ALA A 242 -18.11 -21.68 5.99
CA ALA A 242 -16.79 -21.78 5.39
C ALA A 242 -16.86 -22.52 4.04
N PRO A 243 -16.28 -21.95 2.95
CA PRO A 243 -16.31 -22.58 1.62
C PRO A 243 -15.35 -23.75 1.46
N CYS A 244 -14.39 -23.89 2.38
CA CYS A 244 -13.39 -24.94 2.42
C CYS A 244 -12.79 -25.06 3.82
N ASP A 245 -11.95 -26.06 4.04
CA ASP A 245 -11.14 -26.15 5.26
C ASP A 245 -10.09 -25.04 5.27
N ALA A 246 -10.04 -24.24 6.33
CA ALA A 246 -9.21 -23.05 6.38
C ALA A 246 -8.94 -22.59 7.82
N VAL A 247 -8.00 -21.66 7.97
CA VAL A 247 -7.77 -20.89 9.20
C VAL A 247 -8.41 -19.52 9.05
N VAL A 248 -9.09 -19.07 10.09
CA VAL A 248 -9.64 -17.71 10.16
C VAL A 248 -8.49 -16.73 10.44
N GLU A 249 -8.05 -16.02 9.43
CA GLU A 249 -6.98 -15.02 9.56
C GLU A 249 -7.50 -13.76 10.25
N THR A 250 -8.69 -13.32 9.85
CA THR A 250 -9.28 -12.10 10.40
C THR A 250 -10.79 -12.15 10.43
N VAL A 251 -11.38 -11.71 11.54
CA VAL A 251 -12.78 -11.32 11.65
C VAL A 251 -12.78 -9.81 11.87
N PHE A 252 -13.37 -9.06 10.97
CA PHE A 252 -13.45 -7.60 11.12
C PHE A 252 -14.32 -7.24 12.35
N ASP A 253 -13.96 -6.17 13.06
CA ASP A 253 -14.67 -5.72 14.27
C ASP A 253 -16.16 -5.51 14.05
N THR A 254 -16.53 -5.03 12.87
CA THR A 254 -17.91 -4.86 12.41
C THR A 254 -18.56 -6.13 11.90
N LYS A 255 -17.86 -7.28 11.92
CA LYS A 255 -18.34 -8.64 11.57
C LYS A 255 -18.96 -8.77 10.18
N HIS A 256 -18.76 -7.78 9.32
CA HIS A 256 -19.26 -7.76 7.95
C HIS A 256 -18.34 -8.51 6.96
N ALA A 257 -17.12 -8.81 7.39
CA ALA A 257 -16.16 -9.52 6.55
C ALA A 257 -15.28 -10.47 7.37
N VAL A 258 -14.89 -11.59 6.75
CA VAL A 258 -14.02 -12.63 7.31
C VAL A 258 -12.97 -13.01 6.29
N GLY A 259 -11.71 -12.95 6.68
CA GLY A 259 -10.58 -13.45 5.91
C GLY A 259 -10.23 -14.88 6.33
N LEU A 260 -10.04 -15.75 5.36
CA LEU A 260 -9.64 -17.14 5.54
C LEU A 260 -8.36 -17.44 4.76
N SER A 261 -7.53 -18.32 5.30
CA SER A 261 -6.34 -18.85 4.61
C SER A 261 -6.38 -20.37 4.61
N THR A 262 -6.16 -21.00 3.45
CA THR A 262 -6.09 -22.46 3.33
C THR A 262 -4.67 -22.96 3.58
N GLU A 263 -4.51 -24.25 3.82
CA GLU A 263 -3.18 -24.88 3.96
C GLU A 263 -2.32 -24.74 2.69
N SER A 264 -2.95 -24.62 1.51
CA SER A 264 -2.25 -24.37 0.23
C SER A 264 -1.78 -22.93 0.05
N GLY A 265 -2.15 -22.00 0.97
CA GLY A 265 -1.84 -20.58 0.89
C GLY A 265 -2.83 -19.77 0.04
N MET A 266 -4.02 -20.29 -0.25
CA MET A 266 -5.08 -19.52 -0.89
C MET A 266 -5.74 -18.61 0.16
N GLU A 267 -5.78 -17.31 -0.12
CA GLU A 267 -6.46 -16.31 0.71
C GLU A 267 -7.86 -16.04 0.16
N LEU A 268 -8.85 -16.06 1.03
CA LEU A 268 -10.25 -15.84 0.72
C LEU A 268 -10.81 -14.72 1.58
N LEU A 269 -11.55 -13.80 0.97
CA LEU A 269 -12.32 -12.79 1.67
C LEU A 269 -13.81 -13.04 1.46
N ILE A 270 -14.53 -13.33 2.54
CA ILE A 270 -15.98 -13.40 2.56
C ILE A 270 -16.51 -12.04 3.03
N HIS A 271 -17.19 -11.32 2.16
CA HIS A 271 -17.78 -10.01 2.46
C HIS A 271 -19.30 -10.10 2.46
N ILE A 272 -19.95 -9.72 3.55
CA ILE A 272 -21.37 -9.93 3.78
C ILE A 272 -22.14 -8.63 3.54
N GLY A 273 -22.75 -8.53 2.38
CA GLY A 273 -23.55 -7.38 1.93
C GLY A 273 -22.72 -6.18 1.43
N ILE A 274 -23.37 -5.16 0.93
CA ILE A 274 -22.78 -3.92 0.40
C ILE A 274 -22.96 -2.83 1.46
N ASN A 275 -21.91 -2.05 1.74
CA ASN A 275 -21.88 -0.97 2.74
C ASN A 275 -22.23 -1.40 4.18
N THR A 276 -22.16 -2.68 4.48
CA THR A 276 -22.54 -3.25 5.78
C THR A 276 -21.54 -2.93 6.89
N VAL A 277 -20.37 -2.42 6.57
CA VAL A 277 -19.42 -1.84 7.54
C VAL A 277 -20.06 -0.71 8.36
N GLU A 278 -20.98 0.07 7.77
CA GLU A 278 -21.69 1.17 8.41
C GLU A 278 -22.64 0.71 9.51
N LEU A 279 -23.03 -0.57 9.52
CA LEU A 279 -23.87 -1.16 10.54
C LEU A 279 -23.15 -1.34 11.89
N ASN A 280 -21.82 -1.15 11.94
CA ASN A 280 -21.00 -1.26 13.15
C ASN A 280 -21.25 -2.56 13.95
N GLY A 281 -21.37 -3.69 13.23
CA GLY A 281 -21.60 -5.01 13.83
C GLY A 281 -23.04 -5.32 14.22
N LYS A 282 -23.98 -4.39 14.04
CA LYS A 282 -25.42 -4.67 14.27
C LYS A 282 -25.90 -5.72 13.27
N TYR A 283 -26.70 -6.64 13.75
CA TYR A 283 -27.30 -7.75 13.00
C TYR A 283 -26.34 -8.84 12.55
N PHE A 284 -25.05 -8.77 12.92
CA PHE A 284 -24.06 -9.81 12.67
C PHE A 284 -23.67 -10.52 13.96
N THR A 285 -23.72 -11.84 13.94
CA THR A 285 -23.17 -12.69 15.02
C THR A 285 -22.05 -13.52 14.42
N SER A 286 -20.82 -13.35 14.91
CA SER A 286 -19.70 -14.21 14.54
C SER A 286 -19.59 -15.36 15.51
N HIS A 287 -19.50 -16.58 14.99
CA HIS A 287 -19.27 -17.81 15.75
C HIS A 287 -17.80 -18.23 15.72
N VAL A 288 -16.95 -17.46 15.01
CA VAL A 288 -15.52 -17.72 14.84
C VAL A 288 -14.71 -16.49 15.23
N LYS A 289 -13.46 -16.69 15.56
CA LYS A 289 -12.46 -15.65 15.91
C LYS A 289 -11.16 -15.92 15.19
N ASN A 290 -10.28 -14.93 15.19
CA ASN A 290 -8.95 -15.03 14.59
C ASN A 290 -8.18 -16.22 15.15
N GLY A 291 -7.57 -17.03 14.28
CA GLY A 291 -6.83 -18.23 14.61
C GLY A 291 -7.66 -19.51 14.70
N ASP A 292 -8.98 -19.45 14.58
CA ASP A 292 -9.82 -20.65 14.59
C ASP A 292 -9.64 -21.45 13.30
N HIS A 293 -9.58 -22.78 13.42
CA HIS A 293 -9.65 -23.69 12.29
C HIS A 293 -11.11 -24.02 11.98
N VAL A 294 -11.52 -23.75 10.75
CA VAL A 294 -12.86 -24.02 10.26
C VAL A 294 -12.86 -25.15 9.23
N LYS A 295 -13.91 -25.92 9.19
CA LYS A 295 -14.15 -26.92 8.17
C LYS A 295 -15.24 -26.45 7.21
N LYS A 296 -15.19 -26.99 6.01
CA LYS A 296 -16.23 -26.77 5.02
C LYS A 296 -17.64 -27.02 5.59
N GLY A 297 -18.57 -26.03 5.39
CA GLY A 297 -19.96 -26.09 5.87
C GLY A 297 -20.08 -25.79 7.33
#